data_316ccc149f9143321cdd5d8002097647
#
_entry.id   316ccc149f9143321cdd5d8002097647
#
_cell.length_a   1.000
_cell.length_b   1.000
_cell.length_c   1.000
_cell.angle_alpha   90.00
_cell.angle_beta   90.00
_cell.angle_gamma   90.00
#
_symmetry.space_group_name_H-M   'P 1'
#
loop_
_entity.id
_entity.type
_entity.pdbx_description
1 polymer ?
#
loop_
_entity_poly.entity_id
_entity_poly.type
_entity_poly.pdbx_seq_one_letter_code
_entity_poly.pdbx_strand_id
1 'polypeptide(L)'
;MLFTATENALVQDGEAAKPNFGTPCRILQYNLSDNQPQKEFLYPMEPVTPLFNFTGRFDSGLSDLVALDNRGNFLSLERTFTGLGFAVSLFEVSLNNADDIHNIPNLSTVDMSKIKPVEKKLLLDLQTLPLPLDNIEGLTIGPKLSDGNISLILVSDNNFNRLQTTQILALKLKRESPLKELLRQLGLT
;
A
#
# COMPACT_ATOMS: atom_id res chain seq x y z
N MET A 1 -14.34 13.55 -2.04
CA MET A 1 -14.08 12.24 -2.67
C MET A 1 -13.76 11.22 -1.59
N LEU A 2 -14.21 9.99 -1.77
CA LEU A 2 -13.81 8.83 -0.95
C LEU A 2 -12.98 7.91 -1.85
N PHE A 3 -11.94 7.31 -1.27
CA PHE A 3 -11.17 6.26 -1.93
C PHE A 3 -11.22 5.00 -1.07
N THR A 4 -11.33 3.86 -1.71
CA THR A 4 -11.23 2.55 -1.08
C THR A 4 -10.43 1.64 -1.99
N ALA A 5 -9.82 0.61 -1.42
CA ALA A 5 -9.05 -0.36 -2.18
C ALA A 5 -9.49 -1.78 -1.81
N THR A 6 -9.31 -2.71 -2.74
CA THR A 6 -9.41 -4.13 -2.43
C THR A 6 -8.10 -4.58 -1.79
N GLU A 7 -8.17 -5.40 -0.75
CA GLU A 7 -6.97 -5.95 -0.11
C GLU A 7 -6.21 -6.89 -1.04
N ASN A 8 -6.94 -7.67 -1.81
CA ASN A 8 -6.44 -8.62 -2.82
C ASN A 8 -7.17 -8.44 -4.15
N ALA A 9 -6.77 -9.17 -5.17
CA ALA A 9 -7.53 -9.25 -6.41
C ALA A 9 -8.97 -9.67 -6.14
N LEU A 10 -9.92 -9.09 -6.86
CA LEU A 10 -11.26 -9.66 -6.93
C LEU A 10 -11.19 -11.02 -7.62
N VAL A 11 -12.13 -11.91 -7.29
CA VAL A 11 -12.15 -13.30 -7.83
C VAL A 11 -12.05 -13.34 -9.36
N GLN A 12 -12.66 -12.39 -10.06
CA GLN A 12 -12.59 -12.28 -11.52
C GLN A 12 -11.28 -11.68 -12.03
N ASP A 13 -10.53 -10.95 -11.20
CA ASP A 13 -9.33 -10.24 -11.63
C ASP A 13 -8.06 -11.08 -11.53
N GLY A 14 -8.06 -12.09 -10.68
CA GLY A 14 -6.90 -12.97 -10.53
C GLY A 14 -6.84 -13.68 -9.19
N GLU A 15 -5.68 -14.23 -8.90
CA GLU A 15 -5.39 -14.91 -7.64
C GLU A 15 -4.72 -13.96 -6.65
N ALA A 16 -4.78 -14.30 -5.35
CA ALA A 16 -4.02 -13.61 -4.32
C ALA A 16 -2.50 -13.72 -4.58
N ALA A 17 -1.75 -12.77 -4.05
CA ALA A 17 -0.29 -12.74 -4.22
C ALA A 17 0.37 -14.02 -3.71
N LYS A 18 1.38 -14.48 -4.44
CA LYS A 18 2.18 -15.68 -4.17
C LYS A 18 3.67 -15.33 -4.27
N PRO A 19 4.58 -16.21 -3.85
CA PRO A 19 6.00 -16.04 -4.16
C PRO A 19 6.21 -15.85 -5.66
N ASN A 20 6.93 -14.81 -6.03
CA ASN A 20 7.21 -14.39 -7.41
C ASN A 20 5.99 -13.98 -8.26
N PHE A 21 4.83 -13.79 -7.64
CA PHE A 21 3.63 -13.38 -8.33
C PHE A 21 2.84 -12.37 -7.47
N GLY A 22 2.75 -11.13 -7.96
CA GLY A 22 1.92 -10.08 -7.35
C GLY A 22 0.44 -10.27 -7.66
N THR A 23 -0.41 -9.41 -7.10
CA THR A 23 -1.85 -9.48 -7.32
C THR A 23 -2.40 -8.12 -7.78
N PRO A 24 -3.36 -8.08 -8.74
CA PRO A 24 -3.99 -6.83 -9.17
C PRO A 24 -5.09 -6.42 -8.20
N CYS A 25 -4.80 -5.45 -7.34
CA CYS A 25 -5.81 -4.78 -6.53
C CYS A 25 -6.44 -3.62 -7.28
N ARG A 26 -7.63 -3.20 -6.85
CA ARG A 26 -8.32 -2.04 -7.39
C ARG A 26 -8.39 -0.93 -6.36
N ILE A 27 -8.12 0.31 -6.76
CA ILE A 27 -8.46 1.51 -5.99
C ILE A 27 -9.68 2.15 -6.63
N LEU A 28 -10.79 2.23 -5.89
CA LEU A 28 -12.02 2.88 -6.31
C LEU A 28 -12.08 4.32 -5.82
N GLN A 29 -12.34 5.24 -6.72
CA GLN A 29 -12.68 6.63 -6.43
C GLN A 29 -14.21 6.79 -6.45
N TYR A 30 -14.75 7.28 -5.34
CA TYR A 30 -16.19 7.48 -5.15
C TYR A 30 -16.49 8.95 -4.85
N ASN A 31 -17.48 9.51 -5.55
CA ASN A 31 -17.93 10.87 -5.31
C ASN A 31 -19.07 10.88 -4.29
N LEU A 32 -18.83 11.49 -3.14
CA LEU A 32 -19.81 11.60 -2.06
C LEU A 32 -20.93 12.61 -2.35
N SER A 33 -20.76 13.51 -3.34
CA SER A 33 -21.76 14.55 -3.62
C SER A 33 -22.92 14.01 -4.47
N ASP A 34 -22.65 13.08 -5.36
CA ASP A 34 -23.64 12.44 -6.24
C ASP A 34 -23.87 10.95 -5.92
N ASN A 35 -23.13 10.42 -4.93
CA ASN A 35 -23.17 9.02 -4.51
C ASN A 35 -22.90 8.05 -5.65
N GLN A 36 -21.91 8.36 -6.50
CA GLN A 36 -21.54 7.51 -7.64
C GLN A 36 -20.06 7.10 -7.61
N PRO A 37 -19.75 5.85 -8.00
CA PRO A 37 -18.38 5.49 -8.35
C PRO A 37 -17.96 6.29 -9.58
N GLN A 38 -16.70 6.72 -9.65
CA GLN A 38 -16.20 7.54 -10.76
C GLN A 38 -15.11 6.84 -11.54
N LYS A 39 -14.04 6.46 -10.87
CA LYS A 39 -12.87 5.85 -11.49
C LYS A 39 -12.40 4.66 -10.68
N GLU A 40 -11.76 3.74 -11.35
CA GLU A 40 -10.99 2.68 -10.74
C GLU A 40 -9.57 2.68 -11.29
N PHE A 41 -8.61 2.29 -10.46
CA PHE A 41 -7.21 2.26 -10.83
C PHE A 41 -6.61 0.91 -10.47
N LEU A 42 -5.74 0.41 -11.35
CA LEU A 42 -4.96 -0.80 -11.09
C LEU A 42 -3.84 -0.50 -10.10
N TYR A 43 -3.87 -1.17 -8.96
CA TYR A 43 -2.79 -1.19 -7.98
C TYR A 43 -2.07 -2.53 -8.05
N PRO A 44 -0.85 -2.61 -8.60
CA PRO A 44 -0.08 -3.84 -8.66
C PRO A 44 0.58 -4.09 -7.30
N MET A 45 0.01 -5.00 -6.51
CA MET A 45 0.60 -5.41 -5.25
C MET A 45 1.84 -6.27 -5.48
N GLU A 46 2.85 -6.12 -4.61
CA GLU A 46 4.11 -6.84 -4.73
C GLU A 46 3.93 -8.36 -4.54
N PRO A 47 4.80 -9.18 -5.16
CA PRO A 47 4.89 -10.59 -4.84
C PRO A 47 5.25 -10.82 -3.37
N VAL A 48 4.76 -11.93 -2.82
CA VAL A 48 5.17 -12.38 -1.48
C VAL A 48 6.66 -12.67 -1.47
N THR A 49 7.41 -12.00 -0.59
CA THR A 49 8.80 -12.33 -0.33
C THR A 49 8.85 -13.42 0.76
N PRO A 50 9.16 -14.67 0.43
CA PRO A 50 9.16 -15.73 1.42
C PRO A 50 10.38 -15.60 2.35
N LEU A 51 10.15 -15.32 3.63
CA LEU A 51 11.12 -15.50 4.68
C LEU A 51 10.89 -16.88 5.30
N PHE A 52 11.70 -17.88 4.94
CA PHE A 52 11.70 -19.22 5.55
C PHE A 52 10.31 -19.83 5.77
N ASN A 53 9.51 -19.97 4.71
CA ASN A 53 8.17 -20.53 4.83
C ASN A 53 8.19 -22.06 4.68
N PHE A 54 8.17 -22.77 5.81
CA PHE A 54 8.06 -24.23 5.84
C PHE A 54 6.61 -24.73 5.71
N THR A 55 5.62 -23.86 5.89
CA THR A 55 4.21 -24.26 5.89
C THR A 55 3.56 -24.15 4.52
N GLY A 56 4.18 -23.44 3.58
CA GLY A 56 3.60 -23.11 2.28
C GLY A 56 2.38 -22.17 2.37
N ARG A 57 2.08 -21.63 3.56
CA ARG A 57 0.98 -20.67 3.77
C ARG A 57 1.51 -19.27 3.65
N PHE A 58 0.92 -18.50 2.77
CA PHE A 58 1.16 -17.08 2.61
C PHE A 58 -0.18 -16.36 2.75
N ASP A 59 -0.14 -15.19 3.35
CA ASP A 59 -1.24 -14.24 3.33
C ASP A 59 -0.64 -12.87 3.08
N SER A 60 -1.14 -12.17 2.08
CA SER A 60 -0.59 -10.88 1.66
C SER A 60 -1.70 -9.98 1.18
N GLY A 61 -1.64 -8.71 1.53
CA GLY A 61 -2.69 -7.77 1.19
C GLY A 61 -2.26 -6.31 1.24
N LEU A 62 -3.00 -5.49 0.49
CA LEU A 62 -3.01 -4.04 0.65
C LEU A 62 -3.86 -3.72 1.88
N SER A 63 -3.21 -3.60 3.04
CA SER A 63 -3.90 -3.53 4.33
C SER A 63 -4.51 -2.16 4.60
N ASP A 64 -3.87 -1.09 4.14
CA ASP A 64 -4.39 0.27 4.37
C ASP A 64 -3.93 1.27 3.30
N LEU A 65 -4.71 2.33 3.14
CA LEU A 65 -4.48 3.41 2.19
C LEU A 65 -4.84 4.77 2.82
N VAL A 66 -3.88 5.66 2.95
CA VAL A 66 -4.08 6.99 3.55
C VAL A 66 -3.79 8.09 2.53
N ALA A 67 -4.73 9.02 2.33
CA ALA A 67 -4.56 10.15 1.44
C ALA A 67 -3.56 11.19 2.00
N LEU A 68 -2.60 11.59 1.19
CA LEU A 68 -1.65 12.65 1.50
C LEU A 68 -2.16 14.04 1.11
N ASP A 69 -3.00 14.07 0.08
CA ASP A 69 -3.59 15.31 -0.46
C ASP A 69 -4.90 15.01 -1.22
N ASN A 70 -5.47 16.07 -1.81
CA ASN A 70 -6.68 15.97 -2.63
C ASN A 70 -6.38 15.76 -4.14
N ARG A 71 -5.14 15.42 -4.49
CA ARG A 71 -4.67 15.29 -5.89
C ARG A 71 -4.40 13.84 -6.30
N GLY A 72 -4.75 12.88 -5.45
CA GLY A 72 -4.57 11.46 -5.76
C GLY A 72 -3.20 10.90 -5.33
N ASN A 73 -2.56 11.51 -4.33
CA ASN A 73 -1.35 10.96 -3.72
C ASN A 73 -1.69 10.32 -2.37
N PHE A 74 -1.14 9.13 -2.15
CA PHE A 74 -1.44 8.29 -0.98
C PHE A 74 -0.17 7.69 -0.39
N LEU A 75 -0.28 7.25 0.86
CA LEU A 75 0.55 6.18 1.40
C LEU A 75 -0.26 4.89 1.38
N SER A 76 0.36 3.80 0.99
CA SER A 76 -0.21 2.46 1.06
C SER A 76 0.65 1.55 1.92
N LEU A 77 -0.02 0.63 2.60
CA LEU A 77 0.60 -0.36 3.48
C LEU A 77 0.35 -1.75 2.89
N GLU A 78 1.42 -2.44 2.49
CA GLU A 78 1.34 -3.84 2.10
C GLU A 78 1.88 -4.71 3.24
N ARG A 79 1.11 -5.70 3.65
CA ARG A 79 1.46 -6.64 4.69
C ARG A 79 1.47 -8.06 4.12
N THR A 80 2.48 -8.81 4.44
CA THR A 80 2.63 -10.22 4.07
C THR A 80 2.90 -11.06 5.32
N PHE A 81 2.12 -12.12 5.51
CA PHE A 81 2.47 -13.19 6.43
C PHE A 81 3.37 -14.19 5.71
N THR A 82 4.52 -14.46 6.27
CA THR A 82 5.57 -15.27 5.63
C THR A 82 5.65 -16.70 6.19
N GLY A 83 4.72 -17.08 7.06
CA GLY A 83 4.71 -18.38 7.77
C GLY A 83 5.44 -18.38 9.11
N LEU A 84 6.39 -17.47 9.34
CA LEU A 84 7.11 -17.30 10.61
C LEU A 84 7.02 -15.88 11.20
N GLY A 85 6.47 -14.96 10.46
CA GLY A 85 6.33 -13.56 10.87
C GLY A 85 5.75 -12.73 9.75
N PHE A 86 5.81 -11.42 9.93
CA PHE A 86 5.23 -10.46 9.00
C PHE A 86 6.31 -9.64 8.31
N ALA A 87 6.11 -9.40 7.02
CA ALA A 87 6.81 -8.40 6.25
C ALA A 87 5.83 -7.27 5.94
N VAL A 88 6.26 -6.04 6.15
CA VAL A 88 5.42 -4.86 5.96
C VAL A 88 6.18 -3.81 5.18
N SER A 89 5.57 -3.30 4.13
CA SER A 89 6.15 -2.29 3.26
C SER A 89 5.23 -1.08 3.13
N LEU A 90 5.82 0.10 3.23
CA LEU A 90 5.16 1.38 3.06
C LEU A 90 5.54 1.98 1.70
N PHE A 91 4.54 2.31 0.89
CA PHE A 91 4.74 2.93 -0.42
C PHE A 91 4.11 4.31 -0.51
N GLU A 92 4.73 5.18 -1.29
CA GLU A 92 4.08 6.35 -1.87
C GLU A 92 3.42 5.95 -3.17
N VAL A 93 2.16 6.35 -3.35
CA VAL A 93 1.31 5.99 -4.48
C VAL A 93 0.75 7.25 -5.13
N SER A 94 0.77 7.32 -6.46
CA SER A 94 0.15 8.40 -7.21
C SER A 94 -0.79 7.86 -8.29
N LEU A 95 -2.01 8.41 -8.33
CA LEU A 95 -3.03 8.09 -9.33
C LEU A 95 -2.92 8.96 -10.59
N ASN A 96 -2.05 9.99 -10.58
CA ASN A 96 -2.10 11.08 -11.57
C ASN A 96 -1.95 10.65 -13.03
N ASN A 97 -1.20 9.58 -13.27
CA ASN A 97 -0.93 9.09 -14.62
C ASN A 97 -1.53 7.71 -14.88
N ALA A 98 -2.27 7.14 -13.93
CA ALA A 98 -2.85 5.82 -14.06
C ALA A 98 -4.09 5.84 -14.95
N ASP A 99 -4.29 4.74 -15.67
CA ASP A 99 -5.48 4.55 -16.50
C ASP A 99 -6.72 4.30 -15.63
N ASP A 100 -7.86 4.80 -16.11
CA ASP A 100 -9.15 4.49 -15.52
C ASP A 100 -9.64 3.13 -16.03
N ILE A 101 -9.72 2.15 -15.13
CA ILE A 101 -10.17 0.79 -15.41
C ILE A 101 -11.62 0.53 -15.00
N HIS A 102 -12.40 1.57 -14.68
CA HIS A 102 -13.78 1.43 -14.21
C HIS A 102 -14.67 0.60 -15.15
N ASN A 103 -14.43 0.69 -16.45
CA ASN A 103 -15.17 -0.05 -17.47
C ASN A 103 -14.57 -1.43 -17.81
N ILE A 104 -13.59 -1.90 -17.05
CA ILE A 104 -12.99 -3.23 -17.22
C ILE A 104 -13.50 -4.15 -16.10
N PRO A 105 -14.55 -4.95 -16.35
CA PRO A 105 -15.19 -5.76 -15.30
C PRO A 105 -14.32 -6.94 -14.84
N ASN A 106 -13.32 -7.34 -15.64
CA ASN A 106 -12.51 -8.51 -15.40
C ASN A 106 -11.10 -8.28 -15.98
N LEU A 107 -10.11 -8.07 -15.09
CA LEU A 107 -8.72 -7.82 -15.48
C LEU A 107 -8.03 -9.07 -16.05
N SER A 108 -8.49 -10.29 -15.72
CA SER A 108 -7.89 -11.52 -16.26
C SER A 108 -8.19 -11.74 -17.75
N THR A 109 -9.15 -10.99 -18.31
CA THR A 109 -9.54 -11.09 -19.73
C THR A 109 -8.84 -10.09 -20.63
N VAL A 110 -8.05 -9.19 -20.07
CA VAL A 110 -7.36 -8.13 -20.82
C VAL A 110 -5.84 -8.27 -20.70
N ASP A 111 -5.13 -7.69 -21.66
CA ASP A 111 -3.68 -7.59 -21.59
C ASP A 111 -3.28 -6.48 -20.60
N MET A 112 -3.00 -6.85 -19.37
CA MET A 112 -2.62 -5.91 -18.31
C MET A 112 -1.35 -5.10 -18.61
N SER A 113 -0.49 -5.57 -19.52
CA SER A 113 0.71 -4.80 -19.91
C SER A 113 0.38 -3.52 -20.66
N LYS A 114 -0.85 -3.37 -21.16
CA LYS A 114 -1.36 -2.17 -21.83
C LYS A 114 -2.08 -1.21 -20.89
N ILE A 115 -2.29 -1.60 -19.65
CA ILE A 115 -2.90 -0.75 -18.62
C ILE A 115 -1.77 -0.06 -17.86
N LYS A 116 -1.82 1.25 -17.79
CA LYS A 116 -0.91 2.02 -16.96
C LYS A 116 -1.39 2.01 -15.51
N PRO A 117 -0.72 1.27 -14.61
CA PRO A 117 -1.12 1.19 -13.22
C PRO A 117 -0.82 2.49 -12.46
N VAL A 118 -1.18 2.55 -11.19
CA VAL A 118 -0.73 3.61 -10.29
C VAL A 118 0.79 3.62 -10.20
N GLU A 119 1.37 4.81 -10.09
CA GLU A 119 2.79 4.94 -9.79
C GLU A 119 3.01 4.60 -8.31
N LYS A 120 3.93 3.66 -8.04
CA LYS A 120 4.22 3.17 -6.69
C LYS A 120 5.71 3.23 -6.42
N LYS A 121 6.09 3.81 -5.29
CA LYS A 121 7.48 3.95 -4.85
C LYS A 121 7.64 3.47 -3.42
N LEU A 122 8.50 2.49 -3.19
CA LEU A 122 8.84 2.03 -1.83
C LEU A 122 9.47 3.19 -1.03
N LEU A 123 8.87 3.51 0.11
CA LEU A 123 9.39 4.48 1.07
C LEU A 123 10.14 3.81 2.21
N LEU A 124 9.62 2.72 2.72
CA LEU A 124 10.20 2.00 3.85
C LEU A 124 9.82 0.53 3.80
N ASP A 125 10.81 -0.33 3.86
CA ASP A 125 10.66 -1.72 4.24
C ASP A 125 10.83 -1.82 5.76
N LEU A 126 9.73 -2.10 6.48
CA LEU A 126 9.73 -2.14 7.94
C LEU A 126 10.58 -3.31 8.48
N GLN A 127 10.87 -4.33 7.68
CA GLN A 127 11.78 -5.42 8.08
C GLN A 127 13.21 -4.92 8.34
N THR A 128 13.58 -3.74 7.84
CA THR A 128 14.87 -3.10 8.12
C THR A 128 14.96 -2.51 9.52
N LEU A 129 13.83 -2.42 10.24
CA LEU A 129 13.82 -1.93 11.62
C LEU A 129 14.25 -3.03 12.59
N PRO A 130 14.99 -2.68 13.66
CA PRO A 130 15.49 -3.66 14.64
C PRO A 130 14.38 -4.04 15.66
N LEU A 131 13.22 -4.44 15.18
CA LEU A 131 12.09 -4.86 16.01
C LEU A 131 11.29 -5.97 15.31
N PRO A 132 10.72 -6.93 16.04
CA PRO A 132 9.79 -7.88 15.45
C PRO A 132 8.54 -7.16 15.02
N LEU A 133 8.04 -7.49 13.83
CA LEU A 133 6.77 -6.99 13.31
C LEU A 133 5.67 -8.00 13.59
N ASP A 134 4.53 -7.50 13.99
CA ASP A 134 3.27 -8.24 14.01
C ASP A 134 2.41 -7.83 12.81
N ASN A 135 1.18 -8.22 12.78
CA ASN A 135 0.20 -8.02 11.72
C ASN A 135 -0.21 -6.54 11.58
N ILE A 136 0.68 -5.71 11.06
CA ILE A 136 0.43 -4.27 10.88
C ILE A 136 -0.62 -4.09 9.78
N GLU A 137 -1.78 -3.56 10.13
CA GLU A 137 -2.94 -3.43 9.23
C GLU A 137 -3.51 -2.01 9.19
N GLY A 138 -3.14 -1.15 10.13
CA GLY A 138 -3.61 0.23 10.16
C GLY A 138 -2.49 1.23 10.01
N LEU A 139 -2.78 2.29 9.26
CA LEU A 139 -1.90 3.43 9.01
C LEU A 139 -2.69 4.74 9.13
N THR A 140 -2.13 5.72 9.82
CA THR A 140 -2.70 7.07 9.81
C THR A 140 -1.62 8.14 9.92
N ILE A 141 -1.95 9.34 9.42
CA ILE A 141 -1.15 10.53 9.64
C ILE A 141 -1.38 11.00 11.07
N GLY A 142 -0.33 11.02 11.86
CA GLY A 142 -0.36 11.53 13.22
C GLY A 142 -0.15 13.05 13.29
N PRO A 143 0.00 13.60 14.50
CA PRO A 143 0.21 15.03 14.70
C PRO A 143 1.53 15.49 14.06
N LYS A 144 1.53 16.76 13.63
CA LYS A 144 2.75 17.44 13.19
C LYS A 144 3.71 17.59 14.37
N LEU A 145 4.96 17.18 14.17
CA LEU A 145 6.00 17.27 15.18
C LEU A 145 6.54 18.70 15.33
N SER A 146 7.18 18.98 16.46
CA SER A 146 7.75 20.30 16.77
C SER A 146 8.79 20.79 15.76
N ASP A 147 9.45 19.87 15.07
CA ASP A 147 10.42 20.17 14.02
C ASP A 147 9.80 20.33 12.62
N GLY A 148 8.48 20.33 12.54
CA GLY A 148 7.72 20.52 11.29
C GLY A 148 7.53 19.25 10.45
N ASN A 149 8.10 18.10 10.85
CA ASN A 149 7.88 16.83 10.18
C ASN A 149 6.50 16.25 10.51
N ILE A 150 6.06 15.31 9.68
CA ILE A 150 4.80 14.58 9.87
C ILE A 150 5.11 13.29 10.62
N SER A 151 4.29 12.93 11.61
CA SER A 151 4.32 11.60 12.19
C SER A 151 3.36 10.67 11.44
N LEU A 152 3.75 9.40 11.34
CA LEU A 152 2.88 8.31 10.90
C LEU A 152 2.69 7.36 12.08
N ILE A 153 1.47 6.92 12.27
CA ILE A 153 1.12 5.93 13.30
C ILE A 153 0.64 4.68 12.59
N LEU A 154 1.25 3.56 12.92
CA LEU A 154 0.86 2.24 12.42
C LEU A 154 0.39 1.42 13.60
N VAL A 155 -0.58 0.54 13.35
CA VAL A 155 -1.12 -0.37 14.36
C VAL A 155 -1.26 -1.78 13.80
N SER A 156 -0.94 -2.79 14.63
CA SER A 156 -1.20 -4.18 14.29
C SER A 156 -2.53 -4.67 14.87
N ASP A 157 -3.19 -5.55 14.14
CA ASP A 157 -4.28 -6.36 14.67
C ASP A 157 -3.72 -7.67 15.24
N ASN A 158 -4.07 -8.00 16.47
CA ASN A 158 -3.67 -9.24 17.12
C ASN A 158 -4.61 -10.43 16.78
N ASN A 159 -5.65 -10.22 15.98
CA ASN A 159 -6.64 -11.24 15.59
C ASN A 159 -7.20 -12.06 16.75
N PHE A 160 -7.20 -11.50 17.97
CA PHE A 160 -7.50 -12.24 19.21
C PHE A 160 -6.65 -13.51 19.40
N ASN A 161 -5.50 -13.58 18.75
CA ASN A 161 -4.57 -14.71 18.81
C ASN A 161 -3.55 -14.48 19.93
N ARG A 162 -3.35 -15.46 20.80
CA ARG A 162 -2.39 -15.36 21.92
C ARG A 162 -0.93 -15.24 21.50
N LEU A 163 -0.61 -15.58 20.28
CA LEU A 163 0.74 -15.46 19.70
C LEU A 163 0.98 -14.13 19.00
N GLN A 164 -0.04 -13.30 18.85
CA GLN A 164 0.04 -11.99 18.25
C GLN A 164 -0.15 -10.88 19.30
N THR A 165 0.38 -9.71 19.00
CA THR A 165 0.34 -8.55 19.90
C THR A 165 -0.18 -7.34 19.17
N THR A 166 -0.90 -6.47 19.86
CA THR A 166 -1.22 -5.15 19.33
C THR A 166 -0.01 -4.24 19.50
N GLN A 167 0.66 -3.93 18.40
CA GLN A 167 1.78 -3.00 18.35
C GLN A 167 1.30 -1.63 17.88
N ILE A 168 1.87 -0.57 18.42
CA ILE A 168 1.72 0.80 17.90
C ILE A 168 3.11 1.30 17.55
N LEU A 169 3.33 1.60 16.27
CA LEU A 169 4.59 2.15 15.79
C LEU A 169 4.39 3.62 15.43
N ALA A 170 5.26 4.48 15.92
CA ALA A 170 5.31 5.88 15.55
C ALA A 170 6.55 6.14 14.69
N LEU A 171 6.34 6.56 13.45
CA LEU A 171 7.39 6.88 12.51
C LEU A 171 7.40 8.38 12.25
N LYS A 172 8.57 8.90 11.90
CA LYS A 172 8.75 10.29 11.48
C LYS A 172 9.00 10.35 9.98
N LEU A 173 8.06 10.92 9.26
CA LEU A 173 8.21 11.20 7.83
C LEU A 173 9.02 12.48 7.66
N LYS A 174 10.28 12.36 7.29
CA LYS A 174 11.13 13.51 7.01
C LYS A 174 10.76 14.07 5.63
N ARG A 175 10.39 15.34 5.61
CA ARG A 175 10.26 16.07 4.36
C ARG A 175 11.64 16.20 3.72
N GLU A 176 11.77 15.85 2.44
CA GLU A 176 12.98 16.20 1.70
C GLU A 176 13.18 17.73 1.73
N SER A 177 14.42 18.17 1.85
CA SER A 177 14.68 19.61 1.79
C SER A 177 14.26 20.14 0.39
N PRO A 178 13.72 21.37 0.29
CA PRO A 178 13.34 21.94 -1.01
C PRO A 178 14.47 21.89 -2.04
N LEU A 179 15.72 21.95 -1.58
CA LEU A 179 16.88 21.84 -2.43
C LEU A 179 17.06 20.42 -3.01
N LYS A 180 16.84 19.37 -2.21
CA LYS A 180 16.90 17.97 -2.69
C LYS A 180 15.79 17.68 -3.68
N GLU A 181 14.59 18.18 -3.41
CA GLU A 181 13.46 18.05 -4.33
C GLU A 181 13.74 18.75 -5.66
N LEU A 182 14.30 19.98 -5.63
CA LEU A 182 14.71 20.71 -6.82
C LEU A 182 15.81 19.96 -7.59
N LEU A 183 16.85 19.44 -6.92
CA LEU A 183 17.93 18.68 -7.56
C LEU A 183 17.40 17.40 -8.21
N ARG A 184 16.45 16.70 -7.59
CA ARG A 184 15.78 15.53 -8.18
C ARG A 184 15.00 15.90 -9.44
N GLN A 185 14.24 17.02 -9.41
CA GLN A 185 13.50 17.52 -10.58
C GLN A 185 14.43 17.90 -11.73
N LEU A 186 15.65 18.35 -11.44
CA LEU A 186 16.68 18.69 -12.43
C LEU A 186 17.53 17.50 -12.87
N GLY A 187 17.29 16.29 -12.35
CA GLY A 187 18.08 15.10 -12.67
C GLY A 187 19.53 15.15 -12.19
N LEU A 188 19.81 15.91 -11.12
CA LEU A 188 21.16 16.12 -10.57
C LEU A 188 21.45 15.29 -9.30
N THR A 189 20.56 14.35 -8.92
CA THR A 189 20.74 13.38 -7.83
C THR A 189 20.25 12.01 -8.23
#